data_c979851584ae22b928677b9825658a0d
#
_entry.id   c979851584ae22b928677b9825658a0d
#
_cell.length_a   1.000
_cell.length_b   1.000
_cell.length_c   1.000
_cell.angle_alpha   90.00
_cell.angle_beta   90.00
_cell.angle_gamma   90.00
#
_symmetry.space_group_name_H-M   'P 1'
#
loop_
_entity.id
_entity.type
_entity.pdbx_description
1 polymer ?
#
loop_
_entity_poly.entity_id
_entity_poly.type
_entity_poly.pdbx_seq_one_letter_code
_entity_poly.pdbx_strand_id
1 'polypeptide(L)'
;GVGHTKFGKTSGSFLDMLCEAALLAMDDAGAKTGRRNVIDQVFVGSMGAGMVNRVSGAASAVVDSLNIRPAMAETVENGPASGASAVKLGVMAIASGMCDCVLVIGGEAMREVTGWEGTDFVATMLHPTAEYKYGLTLPSFAGMFTRLCMERFGVESKDLSIVSVKKHDNACH
;
A
#
# COMPACT_ATOMS: atom_id res chain seq x y z
N GLY A 1 15.46 9.17 -2.25
CA GLY A 1 15.32 8.99 -0.80
C GLY A 1 14.24 7.99 -0.46
N VAL A 2 14.37 7.35 0.66
CA VAL A 2 13.42 6.36 1.17
C VAL A 2 13.03 6.68 2.61
N GLY A 3 11.78 6.36 2.99
CA GLY A 3 11.28 6.57 4.32
C GLY A 3 10.16 5.58 4.64
N HIS A 4 10.08 5.16 5.88
CA HIS A 4 8.99 4.31 6.35
C HIS A 4 8.63 4.64 7.79
N THR A 5 7.37 4.44 8.14
CA THR A 5 6.91 4.55 9.52
C THR A 5 7.31 3.32 10.34
N LYS A 6 7.33 3.46 11.66
CA LYS A 6 7.56 2.34 12.55
C LYS A 6 6.42 1.32 12.45
N PHE A 7 6.77 0.03 12.35
CA PHE A 7 5.79 -1.04 12.42
C PHE A 7 5.19 -1.16 13.83
N GLY A 8 3.89 -1.32 13.91
CA GLY A 8 3.20 -1.53 15.17
C GLY A 8 2.04 -0.55 15.42
N LYS A 9 1.75 -0.30 16.69
CA LYS A 9 0.71 0.68 17.07
C LYS A 9 1.20 2.09 16.79
N THR A 10 0.47 2.83 15.97
CA THR A 10 0.65 4.25 15.79
C THR A 10 -0.47 5.01 16.50
N SER A 11 -0.19 6.21 16.98
CA SER A 11 -1.16 7.11 17.57
C SER A 11 -1.75 8.11 16.57
N GLY A 12 -1.21 8.16 15.36
CA GLY A 12 -1.62 9.06 14.29
C GLY A 12 -2.71 8.49 13.39
N SER A 13 -3.37 9.37 12.65
CA SER A 13 -4.32 9.01 11.61
C SER A 13 -3.59 8.37 10.40
N PHE A 14 -4.37 7.81 9.47
CA PHE A 14 -3.83 7.33 8.20
C PHE A 14 -3.04 8.41 7.45
N LEU A 15 -3.55 9.65 7.44
CA LEU A 15 -2.87 10.77 6.79
C LEU A 15 -1.53 11.12 7.48
N ASP A 16 -1.50 11.10 8.81
CA ASP A 16 -0.27 11.33 9.57
C ASP A 16 0.81 10.30 9.23
N MET A 17 0.44 9.04 9.08
CA MET A 17 1.36 7.97 8.67
C MET A 17 1.94 8.21 7.27
N LEU A 18 1.10 8.61 6.30
CA LEU A 18 1.55 8.94 4.95
C LEU A 18 2.51 10.13 4.97
N CYS A 19 2.18 11.17 5.74
CA CYS A 19 3.00 12.37 5.87
C CYS A 19 4.35 12.07 6.57
N GLU A 20 4.37 11.24 7.61
CA GLU A 20 5.59 10.81 8.29
C GLU A 20 6.53 10.09 7.32
N ALA A 21 6.05 9.09 6.58
CA ALA A 21 6.85 8.37 5.59
C ALA A 21 7.37 9.29 4.49
N ALA A 22 6.53 10.22 4.01
CA ALA A 22 6.90 11.22 3.02
C ALA A 22 8.02 12.13 3.50
N LEU A 23 7.91 12.68 4.72
CA LEU A 23 8.93 13.55 5.31
C LEU A 23 10.27 12.84 5.47
N LEU A 24 10.25 11.59 5.92
CA LEU A 24 11.46 10.77 6.05
C LEU A 24 12.12 10.53 4.69
N ALA A 25 11.34 10.22 3.66
CA ALA A 25 11.85 10.02 2.31
C ALA A 25 12.42 11.33 1.70
N MET A 26 11.75 12.45 1.94
CA MET A 26 12.22 13.78 1.48
C MET A 26 13.49 14.20 2.21
N ASP A 27 13.61 13.93 3.51
CA ASP A 27 14.82 14.23 4.28
C ASP A 27 16.00 13.38 3.80
N ASP A 28 15.81 12.09 3.60
CA ASP A 28 16.81 11.17 3.05
C ASP A 28 17.27 11.56 1.64
N ALA A 29 16.34 12.11 0.84
CA ALA A 29 16.66 12.65 -0.49
C ALA A 29 17.36 14.03 -0.45
N GLY A 30 17.46 14.68 0.70
CA GLY A 30 17.91 16.07 0.81
C GLY A 30 16.91 17.09 0.25
N ALA A 31 15.68 16.69 -0.02
CA ALA A 31 14.60 17.52 -0.57
C ALA A 31 13.83 18.22 0.59
N LYS A 32 14.48 19.16 1.27
CA LYS A 32 13.90 19.81 2.46
C LYS A 32 12.68 20.66 2.15
N THR A 33 11.62 20.48 2.94
CA THR A 33 10.47 21.40 3.00
C THR A 33 10.96 22.83 3.33
N GLY A 34 10.48 23.82 2.56
CA GLY A 34 10.77 25.24 2.83
C GLY A 34 11.76 25.91 1.87
N ARG A 35 12.49 25.20 1.05
CA ARG A 35 13.09 25.74 -0.18
C ARG A 35 12.19 25.33 -1.34
N ARG A 36 12.13 26.21 -2.38
CA ARG A 36 11.35 26.05 -3.61
C ARG A 36 10.94 24.59 -3.83
N ASN A 37 9.65 24.31 -3.70
CA ASN A 37 9.13 22.94 -3.78
C ASN A 37 9.74 22.22 -5.00
N VAL A 38 10.52 21.19 -4.75
CA VAL A 38 11.15 20.40 -5.80
C VAL A 38 10.29 19.21 -6.24
N ILE A 39 9.18 18.95 -5.55
CA ILE A 39 8.28 17.85 -5.88
C ILE A 39 7.25 18.35 -6.89
N ASP A 40 7.28 17.79 -8.09
CA ASP A 40 6.34 18.11 -9.17
C ASP A 40 5.04 17.32 -9.04
N GLN A 41 5.14 16.07 -8.59
CA GLN A 41 3.99 15.18 -8.47
C GLN A 41 4.09 14.23 -7.27
N VAL A 42 2.92 13.94 -6.67
CA VAL A 42 2.74 12.98 -5.59
C VAL A 42 1.80 11.88 -6.03
N PHE A 43 2.24 10.63 -5.94
CA PHE A 43 1.37 9.45 -6.08
C PHE A 43 1.20 8.78 -4.72
N VAL A 44 -0.04 8.53 -4.33
CA VAL A 44 -0.34 7.73 -3.13
C VAL A 44 -1.01 6.44 -3.56
N GLY A 45 -0.34 5.31 -3.35
CA GLY A 45 -0.87 3.98 -3.60
C GLY A 45 -1.55 3.42 -2.35
N SER A 46 -2.86 3.22 -2.40
CA SER A 46 -3.64 2.64 -1.29
C SER A 46 -4.93 2.02 -1.82
N MET A 47 -5.26 0.83 -1.36
CA MET A 47 -6.54 0.18 -1.62
C MET A 47 -7.62 0.68 -0.65
N GLY A 48 -7.24 0.92 0.60
CA GLY A 48 -8.15 1.25 1.70
C GLY A 48 -8.35 2.73 1.99
N ALA A 49 -7.64 3.62 1.30
CA ALA A 49 -7.72 5.05 1.59
C ALA A 49 -9.16 5.59 1.63
N GLY A 50 -9.96 5.30 0.60
CA GLY A 50 -11.35 5.75 0.53
C GLY A 50 -12.30 4.91 1.38
N MET A 51 -12.23 3.59 1.28
CA MET A 51 -13.19 2.68 1.92
C MET A 51 -12.96 2.52 3.42
N VAL A 52 -11.72 2.32 3.83
CA VAL A 52 -11.35 2.03 5.23
C VAL A 52 -11.08 3.32 5.98
N ASN A 53 -10.22 4.17 5.43
CA ASN A 53 -9.73 5.36 6.12
C ASN A 53 -10.53 6.63 5.79
N ARG A 54 -11.53 6.53 4.89
CA ARG A 54 -12.41 7.63 4.47
C ARG A 54 -11.67 8.86 3.93
N VAL A 55 -10.54 8.62 3.26
CA VAL A 55 -9.68 9.64 2.66
C VAL A 55 -9.55 9.37 1.16
N SER A 56 -10.59 9.69 0.39
CA SER A 56 -10.63 9.43 -1.07
C SER A 56 -9.57 10.21 -1.85
N GLY A 57 -9.20 11.40 -1.40
CA GLY A 57 -8.17 12.25 -2.01
C GLY A 57 -6.85 12.20 -1.26
N ALA A 58 -6.34 11.04 -0.91
CA ALA A 58 -5.17 10.89 -0.05
C ALA A 58 -3.93 11.65 -0.55
N ALA A 59 -3.66 11.63 -1.85
CA ALA A 59 -2.52 12.36 -2.42
C ALA A 59 -2.66 13.87 -2.27
N SER A 60 -3.85 14.41 -2.56
CA SER A 60 -4.13 15.84 -2.39
C SER A 60 -4.05 16.27 -0.92
N ALA A 61 -4.54 15.41 -0.01
CA ALA A 61 -4.46 15.67 1.42
C ALA A 61 -3.00 15.70 1.92
N VAL A 62 -2.14 14.81 1.40
CA VAL A 62 -0.69 14.83 1.69
C VAL A 62 -0.03 16.12 1.17
N VAL A 63 -0.30 16.49 -0.09
CA VAL A 63 0.24 17.73 -0.69
C VAL A 63 -0.12 18.95 0.14
N ASP A 64 -1.37 19.01 0.61
CA ASP A 64 -1.83 20.11 1.46
C ASP A 64 -1.20 20.10 2.84
N SER A 65 -1.19 18.93 3.50
CA SER A 65 -0.64 18.78 4.86
C SER A 65 0.85 19.07 4.93
N LEU A 66 1.62 18.70 3.90
CA LEU A 66 3.06 18.96 3.81
C LEU A 66 3.41 20.32 3.22
N ASN A 67 2.41 21.08 2.75
CA ASN A 67 2.56 22.38 2.10
C ASN A 67 3.57 22.33 0.93
N ILE A 68 3.52 21.29 0.11
CA ILE A 68 4.39 21.07 -1.06
C ILE A 68 3.73 21.51 -2.37
N ARG A 69 2.89 22.53 -2.31
CA ARG A 69 2.23 23.14 -3.48
C ARG A 69 3.19 24.05 -4.28
N PRO A 70 3.05 24.13 -5.62
CA PRO A 70 2.12 23.38 -6.45
C PRO A 70 2.69 22.03 -6.87
N ALA A 71 2.12 20.91 -6.40
CA ALA A 71 2.43 19.59 -6.88
C ALA A 71 1.16 18.93 -7.43
N MET A 72 1.28 18.21 -8.53
CA MET A 72 0.19 17.33 -9.00
C MET A 72 -0.01 16.20 -8.00
N ALA A 73 -1.24 15.73 -7.85
CA ALA A 73 -1.56 14.74 -6.82
C ALA A 73 -2.54 13.70 -7.33
N GLU A 74 -2.17 12.42 -7.28
CA GLU A 74 -3.02 11.31 -7.70
C GLU A 74 -3.01 10.17 -6.68
N THR A 75 -4.21 9.75 -6.28
CA THR A 75 -4.37 8.52 -5.49
C THR A 75 -4.59 7.35 -6.43
N VAL A 76 -3.77 6.31 -6.27
CA VAL A 76 -3.72 5.13 -7.15
C VAL A 76 -4.30 3.93 -6.39
N GLU A 77 -5.32 3.32 -6.96
CA GLU A 77 -5.93 2.10 -6.43
C GLU A 77 -5.83 1.00 -7.49
N ASN A 78 -5.27 -0.13 -7.11
CA ASN A 78 -5.16 -1.35 -7.91
C ASN A 78 -5.10 -2.59 -6.99
N GLY A 79 -6.05 -2.66 -6.04
CA GLY A 79 -6.05 -3.71 -5.03
C GLY A 79 -4.70 -3.79 -4.29
N PRO A 80 -4.19 -5.00 -4.04
CA PRO A 80 -2.91 -5.19 -3.34
C PRO A 80 -1.69 -4.65 -4.11
N ALA A 81 -1.83 -4.38 -5.40
CA ALA A 81 -0.77 -3.85 -6.25
C ALA A 81 -0.74 -2.31 -6.31
N SER A 82 -1.54 -1.61 -5.51
CA SER A 82 -1.65 -0.15 -5.51
C SER A 82 -0.29 0.55 -5.36
N GLY A 83 0.53 0.09 -4.41
CA GLY A 83 1.87 0.65 -4.22
C GLY A 83 2.79 0.47 -5.43
N ALA A 84 2.82 -0.73 -6.01
CA ALA A 84 3.61 -1.01 -7.22
C ALA A 84 3.11 -0.19 -8.43
N SER A 85 1.80 -0.03 -8.56
CA SER A 85 1.19 0.82 -9.59
C SER A 85 1.58 2.29 -9.43
N ALA A 86 1.60 2.80 -8.20
CA ALA A 86 2.06 4.17 -7.92
C ALA A 86 3.55 4.35 -8.28
N VAL A 87 4.41 3.38 -7.95
CA VAL A 87 5.83 3.41 -8.36
C VAL A 87 5.96 3.40 -9.88
N LYS A 88 5.20 2.53 -10.57
CA LYS A 88 5.20 2.48 -12.04
C LYS A 88 4.81 3.83 -12.65
N LEU A 89 3.77 4.48 -12.13
CA LEU A 89 3.33 5.80 -12.61
C LEU A 89 4.38 6.86 -12.36
N GLY A 90 5.04 6.86 -11.20
CA GLY A 90 6.15 7.76 -10.90
C GLY A 90 7.32 7.61 -11.89
N VAL A 91 7.71 6.38 -12.20
CA VAL A 91 8.74 6.10 -13.22
C VAL A 91 8.31 6.61 -14.61
N MET A 92 7.05 6.41 -14.97
CA MET A 92 6.51 6.87 -16.25
C MET A 92 6.47 8.40 -16.33
N ALA A 93 6.10 9.10 -15.25
CA ALA A 93 6.08 10.55 -15.20
C ALA A 93 7.47 11.16 -15.41
N ILE A 94 8.51 10.59 -14.78
CA ILE A 94 9.89 11.00 -14.99
C ILE A 94 10.36 10.65 -16.41
N ALA A 95 10.13 9.42 -16.87
CA ALA A 95 10.59 8.96 -18.17
C ALA A 95 9.94 9.72 -19.36
N SER A 96 8.73 10.21 -19.17
CA SER A 96 8.03 11.03 -20.19
C SER A 96 8.51 12.50 -20.23
N GLY A 97 9.33 12.93 -19.27
CA GLY A 97 9.71 14.32 -19.11
C GLY A 97 8.63 15.25 -18.56
N MET A 98 7.52 14.67 -18.04
CA MET A 98 6.44 15.46 -17.42
C MET A 98 6.86 16.03 -16.06
N CYS A 99 7.69 15.30 -15.33
CA CYS A 99 8.17 15.64 -14.00
C CYS A 99 9.68 15.40 -13.89
N ASP A 100 10.34 16.23 -13.10
CA ASP A 100 11.76 16.06 -12.74
C ASP A 100 11.89 15.36 -11.37
N CYS A 101 10.90 15.54 -10.48
CA CYS A 101 10.91 14.98 -9.15
C CYS A 101 9.52 14.49 -8.74
N VAL A 102 9.41 13.20 -8.39
CA VAL A 102 8.16 12.57 -7.99
C VAL A 102 8.29 11.96 -6.60
N LEU A 103 7.29 12.18 -5.75
CA LEU A 103 7.15 11.53 -4.46
C LEU A 103 6.11 10.41 -4.59
N VAL A 104 6.52 9.18 -4.28
CA VAL A 104 5.61 8.03 -4.25
C VAL A 104 5.46 7.53 -2.82
N ILE A 105 4.22 7.39 -2.37
CA ILE A 105 3.89 6.95 -1.01
C ILE A 105 2.96 5.75 -1.10
N GLY A 106 3.16 4.75 -0.26
CA GLY A 106 2.24 3.63 -0.08
C GLY A 106 1.82 3.52 1.38
N GLY A 107 0.57 3.19 1.64
CA GLY A 107 0.12 3.00 3.00
C GLY A 107 -1.28 2.38 3.12
N GLU A 108 -1.47 1.64 4.21
CA GLU A 108 -2.76 1.03 4.60
C GLU A 108 -2.89 1.04 6.12
N ALA A 109 -3.97 1.62 6.64
CA ALA A 109 -4.27 1.59 8.07
C ALA A 109 -5.36 0.55 8.39
N MET A 110 -5.07 -0.73 8.11
CA MET A 110 -6.00 -1.85 8.29
C MET A 110 -6.35 -2.18 9.74
N ARG A 111 -5.67 -1.56 10.71
CA ARG A 111 -5.88 -1.85 12.13
C ARG A 111 -7.15 -1.24 12.70
N GLU A 112 -7.72 -0.27 11.99
CA GLU A 112 -8.96 0.38 12.38
C GLU A 112 -10.20 -0.44 11.99
N VAL A 113 -10.02 -1.48 11.17
CA VAL A 113 -11.10 -2.40 10.78
C VAL A 113 -11.13 -3.64 11.67
N THR A 114 -12.32 -4.03 12.09
CA THR A 114 -12.54 -5.27 12.84
C THR A 114 -12.40 -6.49 11.94
N GLY A 115 -12.14 -7.65 12.52
CA GLY A 115 -11.76 -8.87 11.80
C GLY A 115 -12.62 -9.20 10.59
N TRP A 116 -13.97 -9.14 10.71
CA TRP A 116 -14.86 -9.45 9.59
C TRP A 116 -14.87 -8.32 8.54
N GLU A 117 -14.92 -7.07 8.95
CA GLU A 117 -14.88 -5.93 8.04
C GLU A 117 -13.59 -5.90 7.21
N GLY A 118 -12.46 -6.23 7.84
CA GLY A 118 -11.18 -6.38 7.13
C GLY A 118 -11.20 -7.53 6.11
N THR A 119 -11.83 -8.65 6.47
CA THR A 119 -12.00 -9.80 5.56
C THR A 119 -12.89 -9.44 4.38
N ASP A 120 -14.01 -8.75 4.61
CA ASP A 120 -14.94 -8.31 3.58
C ASP A 120 -14.29 -7.27 2.65
N PHE A 121 -13.61 -6.28 3.22
CA PHE A 121 -12.85 -5.30 2.45
C PHE A 121 -11.86 -5.97 1.50
N VAL A 122 -11.06 -6.90 2.00
CA VAL A 122 -10.07 -7.62 1.19
C VAL A 122 -10.76 -8.54 0.16
N ALA A 123 -11.94 -9.09 0.47
CA ALA A 123 -12.71 -9.91 -0.45
C ALA A 123 -13.26 -9.13 -1.67
N THR A 124 -13.32 -7.79 -1.62
CA THR A 124 -13.71 -6.96 -2.77
C THR A 124 -12.77 -7.10 -3.97
N MET A 125 -11.59 -7.69 -3.79
CA MET A 125 -10.67 -8.03 -4.89
C MET A 125 -11.11 -9.26 -5.69
N LEU A 126 -12.02 -10.06 -5.17
CA LEU A 126 -12.56 -11.24 -5.83
C LEU A 126 -13.56 -10.84 -6.92
N HIS A 127 -13.81 -11.77 -7.84
CA HIS A 127 -14.78 -11.51 -8.90
C HIS A 127 -16.18 -11.25 -8.31
N PRO A 128 -16.82 -10.09 -8.58
CA PRO A 128 -18.00 -9.64 -7.84
C PRO A 128 -19.21 -10.56 -7.97
N THR A 129 -19.40 -11.19 -9.12
CA THR A 129 -20.59 -12.04 -9.40
C THR A 129 -20.31 -13.54 -9.35
N ALA A 130 -19.03 -13.96 -9.48
CA ALA A 130 -18.66 -15.38 -9.52
C ALA A 130 -18.06 -15.89 -8.18
N GLU A 131 -17.57 -14.97 -7.34
CA GLU A 131 -16.82 -15.33 -6.13
C GLU A 131 -17.34 -14.57 -4.90
N TYR A 132 -17.20 -13.24 -4.87
CA TYR A 132 -17.58 -12.41 -3.74
C TYR A 132 -19.06 -12.58 -3.36
N LYS A 133 -19.97 -12.58 -4.33
CA LYS A 133 -21.42 -12.76 -4.12
C LYS A 133 -21.75 -14.06 -3.39
N TYR A 134 -20.94 -15.08 -3.51
CA TYR A 134 -21.16 -16.38 -2.87
C TYR A 134 -20.43 -16.52 -1.52
N GLY A 135 -19.89 -15.42 -1.00
CA GLY A 135 -19.23 -15.38 0.30
C GLY A 135 -17.81 -15.96 0.30
N LEU A 136 -17.16 -16.06 -0.88
CA LEU A 136 -15.77 -16.45 -0.93
C LEU A 136 -14.91 -15.36 -0.27
N THR A 137 -13.98 -15.77 0.57
CA THR A 137 -13.00 -14.89 1.20
C THR A 137 -11.60 -15.20 0.67
N LEU A 138 -10.65 -14.27 0.76
CA LEU A 138 -9.28 -14.55 0.34
C LEU A 138 -8.64 -15.71 1.13
N PRO A 139 -8.81 -15.86 2.45
CA PRO A 139 -8.32 -17.03 3.16
C PRO A 139 -8.92 -18.35 2.65
N SER A 140 -10.23 -18.42 2.36
CA SER A 140 -10.86 -19.61 1.82
C SER A 140 -10.38 -19.90 0.39
N PHE A 141 -10.23 -18.88 -0.46
CA PHE A 141 -9.64 -19.01 -1.79
C PHE A 141 -8.20 -19.56 -1.72
N ALA A 142 -7.37 -18.98 -0.85
CA ALA A 142 -6.00 -19.45 -0.65
C ALA A 142 -5.96 -20.90 -0.15
N GLY A 143 -6.88 -21.29 0.74
CA GLY A 143 -7.00 -22.67 1.21
C GLY A 143 -7.34 -23.66 0.08
N MET A 144 -8.32 -23.31 -0.76
CA MET A 144 -8.70 -24.12 -1.93
C MET A 144 -7.53 -24.25 -2.92
N PHE A 145 -6.84 -23.15 -3.22
CA PHE A 145 -5.68 -23.15 -4.10
C PHE A 145 -4.51 -23.97 -3.54
N THR A 146 -4.24 -23.82 -2.25
CA THR A 146 -3.23 -24.62 -1.54
C THR A 146 -3.55 -26.11 -1.63
N ARG A 147 -4.79 -26.49 -1.39
CA ARG A 147 -5.24 -27.88 -1.51
C ARG A 147 -5.01 -28.44 -2.92
N LEU A 148 -5.36 -27.67 -3.93
CA LEU A 148 -5.13 -28.04 -5.34
C LEU A 148 -3.63 -28.22 -5.63
N CYS A 149 -2.77 -27.34 -5.11
CA CYS A 149 -1.32 -27.47 -5.26
C CYS A 149 -0.77 -28.73 -4.58
N MET A 150 -1.24 -29.04 -3.38
CA MET A 150 -0.86 -30.27 -2.67
C MET A 150 -1.23 -31.52 -3.47
N GLU A 151 -2.43 -31.57 -4.00
CA GLU A 151 -2.91 -32.71 -4.79
C GLU A 151 -2.20 -32.83 -6.15
N ARG A 152 -1.97 -31.72 -6.84
CA ARG A 152 -1.41 -31.72 -8.20
C ARG A 152 0.12 -31.89 -8.24
N PHE A 153 0.82 -31.33 -7.26
CA PHE A 153 2.29 -31.26 -7.25
C PHE A 153 2.94 -32.06 -6.11
N GLY A 154 2.17 -32.74 -5.28
CA GLY A 154 2.67 -33.54 -4.17
C GLY A 154 3.28 -32.70 -3.05
N VAL A 155 2.90 -31.42 -2.93
CA VAL A 155 3.38 -30.55 -1.83
C VAL A 155 2.79 -31.05 -0.51
N GLU A 156 3.64 -31.23 0.48
CA GLU A 156 3.23 -31.67 1.80
C GLU A 156 3.07 -30.47 2.78
N SER A 157 2.31 -30.68 3.85
CA SER A 157 2.10 -29.65 4.88
C SER A 157 3.41 -29.15 5.50
N LYS A 158 4.43 -30.03 5.61
CA LYS A 158 5.77 -29.64 6.09
C LYS A 158 6.45 -28.62 5.19
N ASP A 159 6.25 -28.72 3.84
CA ASP A 159 6.87 -27.81 2.88
C ASP A 159 6.28 -26.39 3.04
N LEU A 160 4.98 -26.30 3.31
CA LEU A 160 4.30 -25.03 3.59
C LEU A 160 4.81 -24.41 4.89
N SER A 161 5.08 -25.24 5.91
CA SER A 161 5.59 -24.78 7.20
C SER A 161 6.97 -24.14 7.10
N ILE A 162 7.83 -24.60 6.19
CA ILE A 162 9.17 -24.02 5.94
C ILE A 162 9.06 -22.54 5.56
N VAL A 163 8.04 -22.14 4.79
CA VAL A 163 7.82 -20.73 4.42
C VAL A 163 7.57 -19.87 5.65
N SER A 164 6.76 -20.36 6.60
CA SER A 164 6.47 -19.65 7.85
C SER A 164 7.72 -19.54 8.73
N VAL A 165 8.47 -20.60 8.90
CA VAL A 165 9.74 -20.60 9.64
C VAL A 165 10.70 -19.57 9.06
N LYS A 166 10.95 -19.62 7.75
CA LYS A 166 11.82 -18.67 7.06
C LYS A 166 11.40 -17.20 7.28
N LYS A 167 10.07 -16.92 7.28
CA LYS A 167 9.59 -15.55 7.47
C LYS A 167 9.77 -15.08 8.91
N HIS A 168 9.57 -15.95 9.88
CA HIS A 168 9.84 -15.62 11.30
C HIS A 168 11.32 -15.40 11.56
N ASP A 169 12.19 -16.27 11.03
CA ASP A 169 13.64 -16.11 11.16
C ASP A 169 14.10 -14.76 10.58
N ASN A 170 13.62 -14.41 9.38
CA ASN A 170 13.97 -13.12 8.75
C ASN A 170 13.42 -11.89 9.51
N ALA A 171 12.36 -12.05 10.29
CA ALA A 171 11.79 -10.96 11.09
C ALA A 171 12.50 -10.72 12.41
N CYS A 172 13.40 -11.63 12.82
CA CYS A 172 14.21 -11.52 14.05
C CYS A 172 15.52 -10.73 13.83
N HIS A 173 15.83 -10.34 12.61
CA HIS A 173 17.02 -9.58 12.21
C HIS A 173 16.63 -8.18 11.74
#